data_7599059ac2f62fb3fcf9636b4521f68f
#
_entry.id   7599059ac2f62fb3fcf9636b4521f68f
#
_cell.length_a   1.000
_cell.length_b   1.000
_cell.length_c   1.000
_cell.angle_alpha   90.00
_cell.angle_beta   90.00
_cell.angle_gamma   90.00
#
_symmetry.space_group_name_H-M   'P 1'
#
loop_
_entity.id
_entity.type
_entity.pdbx_description
1 polymer ?
#
loop_
_entity_poly.entity_id
_entity_poly.type
_entity_poly.pdbx_seq_one_letter_code
_entity_poly.pdbx_strand_id
1 'polypeptide(L)'
;GSGESDIRKWVIENDWLEAIVSLPEQLFYNTGISTYLWIVTNRKEKKRKGKIQLIDAREFYLNMKKSLGNKRREIGNGEEGKPNHIADITKIYDEFKQNDKKKIKTTDGVIKEIIVSKIFDNEDFGYHKITVERPLRLNFQASAERIARLDEESGFVNLVKSQKKR
;
A
#
# COMPACT_ATOMS: atom_id res chain seq x y z
N GLY A 1 -11.60 8.35 -0.01
CA GLY A 1 -12.40 9.45 -0.56
C GLY A 1 -11.65 10.28 -1.59
N SER A 2 -12.35 11.04 -2.44
CA SER A 2 -11.72 11.91 -3.44
C SER A 2 -10.79 12.94 -2.81
N GLY A 3 -11.22 13.58 -1.70
CA GLY A 3 -10.43 14.62 -1.04
C GLY A 3 -9.07 14.15 -0.52
N GLU A 4 -8.98 12.95 0.04
CA GLU A 4 -7.70 12.37 0.47
C GLU A 4 -6.78 12.08 -0.72
N SER A 5 -7.35 11.64 -1.84
CA SER A 5 -6.59 11.41 -3.07
C SER A 5 -6.05 12.72 -3.64
N ASP A 6 -6.87 13.78 -3.61
CA ASP A 6 -6.49 15.10 -4.09
C ASP A 6 -5.37 15.72 -3.26
N ILE A 7 -5.41 15.55 -1.93
CA ILE A 7 -4.34 15.99 -1.02
C ILE A 7 -3.03 15.24 -1.33
N ARG A 8 -3.07 13.90 -1.47
CA ARG A 8 -1.89 13.11 -1.82
C ARG A 8 -1.29 13.55 -3.16
N LYS A 9 -2.14 13.72 -4.18
CA LYS A 9 -1.76 14.22 -5.50
C LYS A 9 -1.06 15.56 -5.38
N TRP A 10 -1.68 16.52 -4.69
CA TRP A 10 -1.15 17.87 -4.52
C TRP A 10 0.23 17.88 -3.84
N VAL A 11 0.42 17.10 -2.78
CA VAL A 11 1.71 17.00 -2.07
C VAL A 11 2.80 16.41 -2.97
N ILE A 12 2.48 15.42 -3.80
CA ILE A 12 3.43 14.77 -4.71
C ILE A 12 3.76 15.68 -5.90
N GLU A 13 2.76 16.31 -6.52
CA GLU A 13 2.94 17.21 -7.68
C GLU A 13 3.76 18.44 -7.33
N ASN A 14 3.67 18.93 -6.08
CA ASN A 14 4.51 20.02 -5.59
C ASN A 14 5.89 19.57 -5.12
N ASP A 15 6.22 18.28 -5.28
CA ASP A 15 7.49 17.70 -4.82
C ASP A 15 7.78 17.92 -3.33
N TRP A 16 6.73 17.84 -2.50
CA TRP A 16 6.87 18.05 -1.06
C TRP A 16 7.02 16.77 -0.25
N LEU A 17 6.56 15.64 -0.76
CA LEU A 17 6.74 14.34 -0.08
C LEU A 17 8.18 13.88 -0.23
N GLU A 18 8.92 13.83 0.88
CA GLU A 18 10.33 13.46 0.89
C GLU A 18 10.54 11.99 1.23
N ALA A 19 9.81 11.50 2.24
CA ALA A 19 9.85 10.08 2.60
C ALA A 19 8.55 9.62 3.26
N ILE A 20 8.34 8.30 3.21
CA ILE A 20 7.31 7.60 3.98
C ILE A 20 8.00 6.48 4.77
N VAL A 21 7.84 6.50 6.08
CA VAL A 21 8.35 5.46 6.99
C VAL A 21 7.20 4.57 7.43
N SER A 22 7.26 3.30 7.09
CA SER A 22 6.33 2.29 7.59
C SER A 22 6.75 1.86 8.98
N LEU A 23 5.92 2.13 9.98
CA LEU A 23 6.19 1.83 11.38
C LEU A 23 5.66 0.43 11.76
N PRO A 24 6.19 -0.16 12.85
CA PRO A 24 5.69 -1.42 13.38
C PRO A 24 4.20 -1.35 13.74
N GLU A 25 3.53 -2.48 13.65
CA GLU A 25 2.18 -2.64 14.20
C GLU A 25 2.19 -2.54 15.73
N GLN A 26 1.04 -2.28 16.32
CA GLN A 26 0.84 -2.27 17.77
C GLN A 26 1.70 -1.24 18.53
N LEU A 27 2.03 -0.11 17.90
CA LEU A 27 2.73 1.01 18.55
C LEU A 27 1.82 1.94 19.35
N PHE A 28 0.52 1.95 19.05
CA PHE A 28 -0.45 2.91 19.60
C PHE A 28 -1.55 2.22 20.39
N TYR A 29 -2.12 2.95 21.37
CA TYR A 29 -3.12 2.39 22.32
C TYR A 29 -4.40 1.92 21.66
N ASN A 30 -4.88 2.65 20.63
CA ASN A 30 -6.19 2.44 20.06
C ASN A 30 -6.18 1.76 18.70
N THR A 31 -5.00 1.37 18.19
CA THR A 31 -4.88 0.71 16.90
C THR A 31 -3.80 -0.36 16.90
N GLY A 32 -4.14 -1.52 16.36
CA GLY A 32 -3.18 -2.62 16.16
C GLY A 32 -2.57 -2.64 14.76
N ILE A 33 -3.02 -1.76 13.85
CA ILE A 33 -2.56 -1.73 12.46
C ILE A 33 -1.24 -1.00 12.27
N SER A 34 -0.59 -1.26 11.15
CA SER A 34 0.59 -0.50 10.72
C SER A 34 0.25 0.96 10.49
N THR A 35 1.14 1.84 10.90
CA THR A 35 1.05 3.28 10.70
C THR A 35 2.20 3.79 9.87
N TYR A 36 2.02 4.95 9.25
CA TYR A 36 3.00 5.54 8.35
C TYR A 36 3.30 6.97 8.77
N LEU A 37 4.59 7.28 8.88
CA LEU A 37 5.07 8.64 9.10
C LEU A 37 5.42 9.25 7.75
N TRP A 38 4.79 10.38 7.41
CA TRP A 38 5.08 11.14 6.21
C TRP A 38 6.02 12.30 6.54
N ILE A 39 7.15 12.35 5.84
CA ILE A 39 8.10 13.47 5.92
C ILE A 39 7.81 14.38 4.75
N VAL A 40 7.30 15.58 5.04
CA VAL A 40 6.88 16.57 4.06
C VAL A 40 7.69 17.84 4.24
N THR A 41 8.28 18.35 3.18
CA THR A 41 9.08 19.58 3.17
C THR A 41 8.93 20.33 1.85
N ASN A 42 8.98 21.65 1.91
CA ASN A 42 9.06 22.49 0.72
C ASN A 42 10.53 22.83 0.34
N ARG A 43 11.51 22.23 1.03
CA ARG A 43 12.95 22.51 0.88
C ARG A 43 13.78 21.24 0.71
N LYS A 44 13.36 20.36 -0.20
CA LYS A 44 14.13 19.14 -0.49
C LYS A 44 15.57 19.47 -0.92
N GLU A 45 16.51 18.70 -0.43
CA GLU A 45 17.88 18.70 -0.90
C GLU A 45 17.95 18.31 -2.39
N LYS A 46 18.97 18.77 -3.12
CA LYS A 46 19.12 18.50 -4.55
C LYS A 46 19.03 17.01 -4.90
N LYS A 47 19.64 16.14 -4.06
CA LYS A 47 19.63 14.67 -4.27
C LYS A 47 18.25 14.02 -4.13
N ARG A 48 17.30 14.69 -3.44
CA ARG A 48 15.95 14.20 -3.14
C ARG A 48 14.87 14.80 -4.02
N LYS A 49 15.21 15.81 -4.84
CA LYS A 49 14.22 16.46 -5.72
C LYS A 49 13.65 15.47 -6.73
N GLY A 50 12.32 15.49 -6.90
CA GLY A 50 11.59 14.60 -7.79
C GLY A 50 11.55 13.15 -7.32
N LYS A 51 11.99 12.86 -6.07
CA LYS A 51 12.09 11.49 -5.54
C LYS A 51 11.41 11.37 -4.18
N ILE A 52 10.93 10.15 -3.90
CA ILE A 52 10.32 9.78 -2.62
C ILE A 52 11.04 8.53 -2.10
N GLN A 53 11.50 8.58 -0.86
CA GLN A 53 12.09 7.43 -0.18
C GLN A 53 11.04 6.67 0.62
N LEU A 54 10.90 5.37 0.39
CA LEU A 54 10.11 4.47 1.21
C LEU A 54 11.02 3.73 2.18
N ILE A 55 10.77 3.86 3.47
CA ILE A 55 11.56 3.22 4.54
C ILE A 55 10.70 2.17 5.21
N ASP A 56 11.15 0.92 5.21
CA ASP A 56 10.52 -0.17 5.92
C ASP A 56 11.11 -0.33 7.31
N ALA A 57 10.43 0.24 8.30
CA ALA A 57 10.82 0.16 9.70
C ALA A 57 9.94 -0.81 10.52
N ARG A 58 9.16 -1.67 9.87
CA ARG A 58 8.21 -2.56 10.56
C ARG A 58 8.86 -3.53 11.54
N GLU A 59 10.11 -3.87 11.34
CA GLU A 59 10.87 -4.78 12.20
C GLU A 59 11.72 -4.05 13.25
N PHE A 60 11.70 -2.69 13.30
CA PHE A 60 12.47 -1.90 14.27
C PHE A 60 11.66 -1.66 15.54
N TYR A 61 11.46 -2.69 16.34
CA TYR A 61 10.70 -2.60 17.58
C TYR A 61 11.26 -3.48 18.69
N LEU A 62 10.80 -3.19 19.89
CA LEU A 62 10.94 -4.00 21.09
C LEU A 62 9.55 -4.41 21.58
N ASN A 63 9.42 -5.64 22.08
CA ASN A 63 8.20 -6.07 22.74
C ASN A 63 8.14 -5.46 24.14
N MET A 64 7.01 -4.86 24.49
CA MET A 64 6.77 -4.36 25.84
C MET A 64 6.54 -5.50 26.81
N LYS A 65 7.06 -5.38 28.05
CA LYS A 65 6.81 -6.36 29.13
C LYS A 65 5.33 -6.42 29.52
N LYS A 66 4.63 -5.29 29.44
CA LYS A 66 3.21 -5.18 29.77
C LYS A 66 2.51 -4.42 28.65
N SER A 67 1.42 -4.99 28.12
CA SER A 67 0.61 -4.33 27.10
C SER A 67 -0.22 -3.19 27.69
N LEU A 68 -0.43 -2.16 26.87
CA LEU A 68 -1.29 -1.03 27.18
C LEU A 68 -2.36 -0.94 26.08
N GLY A 69 -3.48 -1.59 26.28
CA GLY A 69 -4.49 -1.76 25.23
C GLY A 69 -3.91 -2.53 24.04
N ASN A 70 -4.04 -1.96 22.84
CA ASN A 70 -3.47 -2.52 21.60
C ASN A 70 -1.97 -2.28 21.47
N LYS A 71 -1.39 -1.42 22.31
CA LYS A 71 0.04 -1.15 22.28
C LYS A 71 0.80 -2.28 22.97
N ARG A 72 1.60 -3.01 22.19
CA ARG A 72 2.45 -4.11 22.65
C ARG A 72 3.91 -3.95 22.26
N ARG A 73 4.20 -2.97 21.41
CA ARG A 73 5.53 -2.70 20.87
C ARG A 73 5.95 -1.26 21.14
N GLU A 74 7.25 -1.04 21.22
CA GLU A 74 7.86 0.28 21.33
C GLU A 74 9.07 0.37 20.41
N ILE A 75 9.39 1.57 19.96
CA ILE A 75 10.60 1.84 19.18
C ILE A 75 11.72 2.13 20.20
N GLY A 76 12.82 1.38 20.13
CA GLY A 76 13.96 1.60 21.02
C GLY A 76 14.64 2.94 20.73
N ASN A 77 14.99 3.65 21.80
CA ASN A 77 15.66 4.96 21.76
C ASN A 77 17.13 4.92 22.22
N GLY A 78 17.67 3.73 22.46
CA GLY A 78 19.05 3.55 22.92
C GLY A 78 19.29 3.72 24.42
N GLU A 79 18.24 3.99 25.21
CA GLU A 79 18.35 4.10 26.66
C GLU A 79 18.44 2.71 27.31
N GLU A 80 19.08 2.64 28.48
CA GLU A 80 19.21 1.42 29.30
C GLU A 80 19.77 0.21 28.54
N GLY A 81 20.68 0.43 27.56
CA GLY A 81 21.27 -0.64 26.76
C GLY A 81 20.31 -1.25 25.70
N LYS A 82 19.16 -0.65 25.49
CA LYS A 82 18.24 -1.04 24.42
C LYS A 82 18.77 -0.63 23.04
N PRO A 83 18.38 -1.32 21.95
CA PRO A 83 18.67 -0.88 20.59
C PRO A 83 18.17 0.54 20.33
N ASN A 84 18.91 1.30 19.55
CA ASN A 84 18.50 2.65 19.14
C ASN A 84 17.88 2.62 17.73
N HIS A 85 16.66 2.14 17.64
CA HIS A 85 15.93 2.06 16.37
C HIS A 85 15.65 3.44 15.75
N ILE A 86 15.51 4.47 16.58
CA ILE A 86 15.31 5.84 16.10
C ILE A 86 16.56 6.29 15.32
N ALA A 87 17.75 6.09 15.89
CA ALA A 87 19.00 6.43 15.19
C ALA A 87 19.19 5.60 13.91
N ASP A 88 18.85 4.32 13.95
CA ASP A 88 18.95 3.45 12.78
C ASP A 88 18.02 3.91 11.64
N ILE A 89 16.77 4.24 11.95
CA ILE A 89 15.80 4.75 10.97
C ILE A 89 16.26 6.11 10.42
N THR A 90 16.74 7.00 11.29
CA THR A 90 17.29 8.31 10.88
C THR A 90 18.48 8.13 9.95
N LYS A 91 19.39 7.22 10.27
CA LYS A 91 20.54 6.91 9.43
C LYS A 91 20.11 6.39 8.04
N ILE A 92 19.12 5.49 7.96
CA ILE A 92 18.58 5.00 6.69
C ILE A 92 18.01 6.16 5.87
N TYR A 93 17.29 7.07 6.52
CA TYR A 93 16.77 8.25 5.88
C TYR A 93 17.88 9.16 5.32
N ASP A 94 18.90 9.47 6.12
CA ASP A 94 20.00 10.38 5.75
C ASP A 94 20.90 9.80 4.64
N GLU A 95 21.19 8.51 4.69
CA GLU A 95 21.99 7.81 3.69
C GLU A 95 21.36 7.81 2.31
N PHE A 96 20.03 7.86 2.21
CA PHE A 96 19.26 7.92 0.96
C PHE A 96 19.75 6.91 -0.08
N LYS A 97 19.77 5.62 0.30
CA LYS A 97 20.26 4.53 -0.55
C LYS A 97 19.13 3.72 -1.17
N GLN A 98 19.25 3.45 -2.47
CA GLN A 98 18.35 2.55 -3.18
C GLN A 98 18.64 1.09 -2.80
N ASN A 99 17.59 0.34 -2.46
CA ASN A 99 17.66 -1.07 -2.07
C ASN A 99 18.64 -1.34 -0.91
N ASP A 100 18.72 -0.39 0.05
CA ASP A 100 19.53 -0.59 1.24
C ASP A 100 19.02 -1.81 2.03
N LYS A 101 19.96 -2.68 2.45
CA LYS A 101 19.65 -3.91 3.15
C LYS A 101 20.22 -3.85 4.57
N LYS A 102 19.42 -4.28 5.53
CA LYS A 102 19.86 -4.42 6.92
C LYS A 102 19.58 -5.84 7.41
N LYS A 103 20.51 -6.33 8.20
CA LYS A 103 20.33 -7.58 8.96
C LYS A 103 19.67 -7.24 10.29
N ILE A 104 18.44 -7.70 10.46
CA ILE A 104 17.66 -7.44 11.67
C ILE A 104 17.48 -8.76 12.39
N LYS A 105 17.76 -8.75 13.71
CA LYS A 105 17.47 -9.89 14.57
C LYS A 105 16.01 -9.81 14.99
N THR A 106 15.21 -10.74 14.52
CA THR A 106 13.80 -10.84 14.92
C THR A 106 13.69 -11.29 16.38
N THR A 107 12.50 -11.10 16.97
CA THR A 107 12.19 -11.53 18.36
C THR A 107 12.46 -13.02 18.59
N ASP A 108 12.36 -13.85 17.55
CA ASP A 108 12.64 -15.29 17.61
C ASP A 108 14.13 -15.64 17.49
N GLY A 109 14.99 -14.62 17.48
CA GLY A 109 16.45 -14.76 17.40
C GLY A 109 16.98 -15.02 15.97
N VAL A 110 16.12 -15.11 14.97
CA VAL A 110 16.49 -15.31 13.58
C VAL A 110 17.00 -14.00 12.98
N ILE A 111 18.13 -14.07 12.26
CA ILE A 111 18.65 -12.90 11.51
C ILE A 111 18.03 -12.95 10.12
N LYS A 112 17.24 -11.92 9.80
CA LYS A 112 16.69 -11.71 8.46
C LYS A 112 17.38 -10.53 7.78
N GLU A 113 17.72 -10.68 6.51
CA GLU A 113 18.14 -9.57 5.67
C GLU A 113 16.90 -9.01 4.96
N ILE A 114 16.58 -7.75 5.23
CA ILE A 114 15.43 -7.07 4.62
C ILE A 114 15.88 -5.81 3.89
N ILE A 115 15.16 -5.46 2.84
CA ILE A 115 15.34 -4.17 2.16
C ILE A 115 14.61 -3.12 2.99
N VAL A 116 15.36 -2.17 3.55
CA VAL A 116 14.82 -1.14 4.44
C VAL A 116 14.59 0.20 3.76
N SER A 117 15.16 0.42 2.56
CA SER A 117 15.00 1.66 1.81
C SER A 117 14.85 1.39 0.32
N LYS A 118 13.85 2.03 -0.29
CA LYS A 118 13.66 2.11 -1.74
C LYS A 118 13.37 3.55 -2.12
N ILE A 119 13.92 3.96 -3.26
CA ILE A 119 13.74 5.31 -3.81
C ILE A 119 12.95 5.18 -5.10
N PHE A 120 11.92 6.01 -5.24
CA PHE A 120 11.04 6.07 -6.40
C PHE A 120 11.00 7.49 -6.93
N ASP A 121 10.75 7.65 -8.22
CA ASP A 121 10.45 8.94 -8.79
C ASP A 121 9.00 9.35 -8.46
N ASN A 122 8.72 10.64 -8.40
CA ASN A 122 7.36 11.13 -8.09
C ASN A 122 6.32 10.57 -9.08
N GLU A 123 6.72 10.34 -10.33
CA GLU A 123 5.88 9.80 -11.40
C GLU A 123 5.41 8.37 -11.11
N ASP A 124 6.19 7.58 -10.36
CA ASP A 124 5.83 6.20 -9.97
C ASP A 124 4.59 6.14 -9.06
N PHE A 125 4.22 7.26 -8.42
CA PHE A 125 3.05 7.37 -7.56
C PHE A 125 1.82 7.91 -8.27
N GLY A 126 1.94 8.28 -9.55
CA GLY A 126 0.86 8.75 -10.40
C GLY A 126 0.44 7.72 -11.43
N TYR A 127 -0.85 7.66 -11.74
CA TYR A 127 -1.35 6.88 -12.85
C TYR A 127 -2.56 7.56 -13.49
N HIS A 128 -2.70 7.39 -14.79
CA HIS A 128 -3.91 7.76 -15.49
C HIS A 128 -4.85 6.58 -15.53
N LYS A 129 -6.01 6.71 -14.87
CA LYS A 129 -7.08 5.73 -15.01
C LYS A 129 -7.74 5.92 -16.36
N ILE A 130 -7.55 4.96 -17.25
CA ILE A 130 -8.23 4.92 -18.54
C ILE A 130 -9.28 3.83 -18.53
N THR A 131 -10.42 4.09 -19.16
CA THR A 131 -11.43 3.08 -19.43
C THR A 131 -11.26 2.63 -20.89
N VAL A 132 -10.95 1.35 -21.07
CA VAL A 132 -10.90 0.76 -22.42
C VAL A 132 -12.25 0.13 -22.67
N GLU A 133 -13.04 0.76 -23.54
CA GLU A 133 -14.31 0.22 -23.98
C GLU A 133 -14.13 -0.45 -25.35
N ARG A 134 -14.61 -1.68 -25.44
CA ARG A 134 -14.76 -2.33 -26.75
C ARG A 134 -16.16 -1.98 -27.26
N PRO A 135 -16.29 -1.47 -28.47
CA PRO A 135 -17.61 -1.32 -29.07
C PRO A 135 -18.28 -2.69 -29.12
N LEU A 136 -19.50 -2.76 -28.57
CA LEU A 136 -20.32 -3.96 -28.63
C LEU A 136 -20.58 -4.25 -30.12
N ARG A 137 -19.90 -5.26 -30.65
CA ARG A 137 -20.24 -5.80 -31.98
C ARG A 137 -21.44 -6.71 -31.78
N LEU A 138 -22.61 -6.19 -32.09
CA LEU A 138 -23.80 -7.02 -32.17
C LEU A 138 -23.56 -8.06 -33.28
N ASN A 139 -23.47 -9.31 -32.88
CA ASN A 139 -23.38 -10.42 -33.79
C ASN A 139 -24.73 -11.15 -33.78
N PHE A 140 -25.49 -10.97 -34.83
CA PHE A 140 -26.77 -11.68 -35.07
C PHE A 140 -26.49 -12.92 -35.91
N GLN A 141 -26.45 -14.06 -35.27
CA GLN A 141 -26.29 -15.34 -35.94
C GLN A 141 -27.36 -16.31 -35.45
N ALA A 142 -28.24 -16.72 -36.32
CA ALA A 142 -29.26 -17.73 -36.07
C ALA A 142 -28.73 -19.12 -36.49
N SER A 143 -27.69 -19.61 -35.82
CA SER A 143 -27.23 -20.98 -35.98
C SER A 143 -28.11 -21.95 -35.19
N ALA A 144 -28.21 -23.21 -35.64
CA ALA A 144 -28.98 -24.24 -34.94
C ALA A 144 -28.59 -24.39 -33.47
N GLU A 145 -27.29 -24.28 -33.15
CA GLU A 145 -26.78 -24.33 -31.79
C GLU A 145 -27.24 -23.15 -30.91
N ARG A 146 -27.27 -21.94 -31.48
CA ARG A 146 -27.75 -20.75 -30.77
C ARG A 146 -29.25 -20.75 -30.54
N ILE A 147 -30.00 -21.30 -31.51
CA ILE A 147 -31.46 -21.48 -31.40
C ILE A 147 -31.75 -22.52 -30.29
N ALA A 148 -31.03 -23.62 -30.24
CA ALA A 148 -31.21 -24.64 -29.22
C ALA A 148 -30.94 -24.12 -27.80
N ARG A 149 -30.00 -23.17 -27.63
CA ARG A 149 -29.76 -22.52 -26.34
C ARG A 149 -30.92 -21.68 -25.83
N LEU A 150 -31.79 -21.19 -26.70
CA LEU A 150 -32.96 -20.42 -26.29
C LEU A 150 -33.90 -21.26 -25.41
N ASP A 151 -33.96 -22.57 -25.65
CA ASP A 151 -34.80 -23.48 -24.86
C ASP A 151 -34.36 -23.59 -23.39
N GLU A 152 -33.08 -23.24 -23.09
CA GLU A 152 -32.51 -23.24 -21.74
C GLU A 152 -32.56 -21.83 -21.10
N GLU A 153 -32.75 -20.77 -21.90
CA GLU A 153 -32.77 -19.38 -21.40
C GLU A 153 -34.06 -19.11 -20.61
N SER A 154 -33.90 -18.70 -19.34
CA SER A 154 -35.03 -18.50 -18.42
C SER A 154 -36.05 -17.49 -18.92
N GLY A 155 -35.64 -16.45 -19.63
CA GLY A 155 -36.54 -15.46 -20.24
C GLY A 155 -37.41 -16.05 -21.31
N PHE A 156 -36.86 -16.88 -22.21
CA PHE A 156 -37.57 -17.55 -23.29
C PHE A 156 -38.52 -18.63 -22.75
N VAL A 157 -38.04 -19.45 -21.80
CA VAL A 157 -38.86 -20.49 -21.15
C VAL A 157 -40.08 -19.87 -20.45
N ASN A 158 -39.93 -18.72 -19.78
CA ASN A 158 -41.03 -18.02 -19.12
C ASN A 158 -42.03 -17.44 -20.13
N LEU A 159 -41.55 -16.92 -21.26
CA LEU A 159 -42.42 -16.41 -22.33
C LEU A 159 -43.27 -17.54 -22.94
N VAL A 160 -42.68 -18.68 -23.25
CA VAL A 160 -43.38 -19.86 -23.78
C VAL A 160 -44.41 -20.39 -22.80
N LYS A 161 -44.08 -20.42 -21.49
CA LYS A 161 -45.02 -20.81 -20.43
C LYS A 161 -46.19 -19.84 -20.30
N SER A 162 -45.97 -18.55 -20.49
CA SER A 162 -47.04 -17.52 -20.43
C SER A 162 -48.01 -17.62 -21.60
N GLN A 163 -47.51 -17.99 -22.79
CA GLN A 163 -48.37 -18.18 -23.97
C GLN A 163 -49.22 -19.46 -23.89
N LYS A 164 -48.72 -20.52 -23.24
CA LYS A 164 -49.51 -21.75 -23.06
C LYS A 164 -50.63 -21.62 -22.01
N LYS A 165 -50.68 -20.53 -21.24
CA LYS A 165 -51.72 -20.22 -20.24
C LYS A 165 -52.86 -19.34 -20.77
N ARG A 166 -52.80 -18.91 -22.05
CA ARG A 166 -53.85 -18.20 -22.79
C ARG A 166 -54.55 -19.17 -23.72
#